data_b53b60d591952e5004be5464c879fbfe
#
_entry.id   b53b60d591952e5004be5464c879fbfe
#
_cell.length_a   1.000
_cell.length_b   1.000
_cell.length_c   1.000
_cell.angle_alpha   90.00
_cell.angle_beta   90.00
_cell.angle_gamma   90.00
#
_symmetry.space_group_name_H-M   'P 1'
#
loop_
_entity.id
_entity.type
_entity.pdbx_description
1 polymer ?
#
loop_
_entity_poly.entity_id
_entity_poly.type
_entity_poly.pdbx_seq_one_letter_code
_entity_poly.pdbx_strand_id
1 'polypeptide(L)'
;MGLPPLYVGYSYIGVSLPYVLGNLMARWFFKREPMEKTVWRGYIIFVVGGGLFALQMYVSPWPLLTSFIAIAVLTFGNGFLLPLGTALAISSHPQAAGAASGMMGALQLGSAALSAAVIGMISGHNPQTMAALLALCCLLGFVIYIHKAHDYMRSEMD
;
A
#
# COMPACT_ATOMS: atom_id res chain seq x y z
N MET A 1 14.78 19.83 -9.50
CA MET A 1 14.37 19.65 -10.88
C MET A 1 13.23 20.63 -11.17
N GLY A 2 13.45 21.66 -12.03
CA GLY A 2 12.42 22.68 -12.33
C GLY A 2 11.37 22.20 -13.34
N LEU A 3 10.66 21.13 -13.01
CA LEU A 3 9.56 20.65 -13.85
C LEU A 3 8.35 21.59 -13.67
N PRO A 4 7.69 21.99 -14.78
CA PRO A 4 6.48 22.79 -14.71
C PRO A 4 5.39 22.10 -13.87
N PRO A 5 4.54 22.86 -13.14
CA PRO A 5 3.48 22.33 -12.29
C PRO A 5 2.53 21.33 -12.97
N LEU A 6 2.37 21.49 -14.30
CA LEU A 6 1.55 20.62 -15.14
C LEU A 6 2.02 19.16 -15.10
N TYR A 7 3.34 18.91 -15.10
CA TYR A 7 3.89 17.54 -15.04
C TYR A 7 3.63 16.86 -13.70
N VAL A 8 3.56 17.64 -12.63
CA VAL A 8 3.18 17.15 -11.30
C VAL A 8 1.73 16.66 -11.33
N GLY A 9 0.81 17.41 -11.97
CA GLY A 9 -0.57 16.98 -12.16
C GLY A 9 -0.71 15.66 -12.94
N TYR A 10 0.01 15.51 -14.05
CA TYR A 10 0.01 14.27 -14.83
C TYR A 10 0.57 13.08 -14.06
N SER A 11 1.55 13.28 -13.19
CA SER A 11 2.09 12.21 -12.36
C SER A 11 1.05 11.65 -11.38
N TYR A 12 0.16 12.48 -10.85
CA TYR A 12 -0.94 12.03 -10.01
C TYR A 12 -1.95 11.14 -10.76
N ILE A 13 -2.23 11.43 -12.03
CA ILE A 13 -3.08 10.57 -12.87
C ILE A 13 -2.41 9.20 -13.04
N GLY A 14 -1.11 9.18 -13.32
CA GLY A 14 -0.32 7.94 -13.46
C GLY A 14 -0.31 7.06 -12.21
N VAL A 15 -0.40 7.66 -11.02
CA VAL A 15 -0.46 6.95 -9.74
C VAL A 15 -1.91 6.52 -9.40
N SER A 16 -2.89 7.36 -9.71
CA SER A 16 -4.29 7.11 -9.37
C SER A 16 -4.92 6.03 -10.23
N LEU A 17 -4.57 5.95 -11.51
CA LEU A 17 -5.13 4.97 -12.44
C LEU A 17 -4.86 3.52 -12.00
N PRO A 18 -3.62 3.11 -11.68
CA PRO A 18 -3.34 1.78 -11.17
C PRO A 18 -4.10 1.46 -9.87
N TYR A 19 -4.27 2.44 -8.97
CA TYR A 19 -5.06 2.27 -7.75
C TYR A 19 -6.52 1.94 -8.06
N VAL A 20 -7.15 2.68 -8.97
CA VAL A 20 -8.54 2.42 -9.39
C VAL A 20 -8.67 1.05 -10.04
N LEU A 21 -7.74 0.67 -10.92
CA LEU A 21 -7.72 -0.64 -11.55
C LEU A 21 -7.55 -1.76 -10.51
N GLY A 22 -6.66 -1.59 -9.54
CA GLY A 22 -6.48 -2.51 -8.42
C GLY A 22 -7.77 -2.70 -7.62
N ASN A 23 -8.47 -1.60 -7.31
CA ASN A 23 -9.75 -1.64 -6.61
C ASN A 23 -10.84 -2.37 -7.42
N LEU A 24 -10.94 -2.12 -8.72
CA LEU A 24 -11.89 -2.82 -9.59
C LEU A 24 -11.58 -4.32 -9.66
N MET A 25 -10.31 -4.69 -9.81
CA MET A 25 -9.89 -6.09 -9.80
C MET A 25 -10.13 -6.75 -8.44
N ALA A 26 -9.84 -6.09 -7.33
CA ALA A 26 -10.12 -6.59 -6.00
C ALA A 26 -11.60 -6.93 -5.81
N ARG A 27 -12.50 -6.05 -6.29
CA ARG A 27 -13.96 -6.28 -6.27
C ARG A 27 -14.36 -7.49 -7.12
N TRP A 28 -13.72 -7.69 -8.26
CA TRP A 28 -14.00 -8.82 -9.14
C TRP A 28 -13.54 -10.15 -8.52
N PHE A 29 -12.34 -10.18 -7.92
CA PHE A 29 -11.84 -11.36 -7.22
C PHE A 29 -12.67 -11.68 -5.97
N PHE A 30 -13.02 -10.67 -5.17
CA PHE A 30 -13.83 -10.84 -3.97
C PHE A 30 -15.21 -11.48 -4.23
N LYS A 31 -15.76 -11.31 -5.44
CA LYS A 31 -17.01 -11.99 -5.84
C LYS A 31 -16.83 -13.49 -6.13
N ARG A 32 -15.62 -13.94 -6.35
CA ARG A 32 -15.29 -15.31 -6.81
C ARG A 32 -14.48 -16.12 -5.80
N GLU A 33 -13.81 -15.46 -4.90
CA GLU A 33 -12.86 -16.06 -3.96
C GLU A 33 -13.05 -15.51 -2.55
N PRO A 34 -12.62 -16.27 -1.52
CA PRO A 34 -12.60 -15.77 -0.14
C PRO A 34 -11.78 -14.48 -0.03
N MET A 35 -12.23 -13.59 0.85
CA MET A 35 -11.63 -12.28 1.07
C MET A 35 -10.14 -12.35 1.42
N GLU A 36 -9.76 -13.36 2.22
CA GLU A 36 -8.38 -13.60 2.65
C GLU A 36 -7.43 -13.83 1.47
N LYS A 37 -7.85 -14.62 0.48
CA LYS A 37 -7.05 -14.85 -0.74
C LYS A 37 -6.88 -13.59 -1.56
N THR A 38 -7.92 -12.76 -1.64
CA THR A 38 -7.86 -11.48 -2.35
C THR A 38 -6.92 -10.51 -1.66
N VAL A 39 -6.97 -10.43 -0.32
CA VAL A 39 -6.06 -9.61 0.50
C VAL A 39 -4.61 -10.12 0.36
N TRP A 40 -4.39 -11.43 0.42
CA TRP A 40 -3.07 -12.04 0.23
C TRP A 40 -2.44 -11.64 -1.11
N ARG A 41 -3.20 -11.70 -2.20
CA ARG A 41 -2.72 -11.25 -3.52
C ARG A 41 -2.37 -9.77 -3.52
N GLY A 42 -3.21 -8.94 -2.90
CA GLY A 42 -2.93 -7.52 -2.74
C GLY A 42 -1.61 -7.26 -2.02
N TYR A 43 -1.34 -7.98 -0.93
CA TYR A 43 -0.08 -7.87 -0.20
C TYR A 43 1.13 -8.29 -1.02
N ILE A 44 1.05 -9.40 -1.75
CA ILE A 44 2.15 -9.84 -2.62
C ILE A 44 2.48 -8.75 -3.65
N ILE A 45 1.47 -8.22 -4.36
CA ILE A 45 1.65 -7.19 -5.36
C ILE A 45 2.24 -5.92 -4.71
N PHE A 46 1.76 -5.55 -3.53
CA PHE A 46 2.23 -4.38 -2.80
C PHE A 46 3.70 -4.51 -2.40
N VAL A 47 4.11 -5.66 -1.87
CA VAL A 47 5.52 -5.95 -1.50
C VAL A 47 6.42 -5.99 -2.72
N VAL A 48 5.97 -6.61 -3.81
CA VAL A 48 6.70 -6.61 -5.09
C VAL A 48 6.90 -5.19 -5.59
N GLY A 49 5.86 -4.35 -5.56
CA GLY A 49 5.96 -2.94 -5.93
C GLY A 49 6.97 -2.16 -5.07
N GLY A 50 6.93 -2.37 -3.75
CA GLY A 50 7.89 -1.77 -2.80
C GLY A 50 9.32 -2.24 -3.04
N GLY A 51 9.51 -3.53 -3.30
CA GLY A 51 10.81 -4.11 -3.65
C GLY A 51 11.37 -3.59 -4.98
N LEU A 52 10.53 -3.50 -6.00
CA LEU A 52 10.90 -2.91 -7.30
C LEU A 52 11.29 -1.44 -7.15
N PHE A 53 10.56 -0.69 -6.31
CA PHE A 53 10.88 0.71 -6.04
C PHE A 53 12.23 0.86 -5.34
N ALA A 54 12.57 0.00 -4.40
CA ALA A 54 13.87 0.00 -3.75
C ALA A 54 15.00 -0.42 -4.71
N LEU A 55 14.78 -1.50 -5.46
CA LEU A 55 15.78 -2.08 -6.35
C LEU A 55 16.17 -1.12 -7.48
N GLN A 56 15.20 -0.44 -8.08
CA GLN A 56 15.44 0.47 -9.20
C GLN A 56 16.36 1.65 -8.84
N MET A 57 16.40 2.06 -7.58
CA MET A 57 17.28 3.14 -7.11
C MET A 57 18.78 2.77 -7.20
N TYR A 58 19.08 1.47 -7.26
CA TYR A 58 20.45 0.96 -7.36
C TYR A 58 20.85 0.53 -8.77
N VAL A 59 19.88 0.11 -9.61
CA VAL A 59 20.16 -0.61 -10.85
C VAL A 59 19.77 0.19 -12.10
N SER A 60 18.85 1.14 -12.00
CA SER A 60 18.23 1.73 -13.19
C SER A 60 18.96 2.95 -13.74
N PRO A 61 19.31 2.96 -15.06
CA PRO A 61 19.81 4.15 -15.76
C PRO A 61 18.70 5.19 -16.04
N TRP A 62 17.43 4.79 -15.93
CA TRP A 62 16.25 5.64 -16.19
C TRP A 62 15.38 5.77 -14.94
N PRO A 63 15.83 6.50 -13.90
CA PRO A 63 15.20 6.47 -12.58
C PRO A 63 13.75 6.99 -12.61
N LEU A 64 13.40 7.88 -13.50
CA LEU A 64 12.05 8.45 -13.57
C LEU A 64 11.01 7.43 -14.06
N LEU A 65 11.27 6.78 -15.20
CA LEU A 65 10.34 5.81 -15.79
C LEU A 65 10.16 4.57 -14.90
N THR A 66 11.26 4.03 -14.42
CA THR A 66 11.23 2.85 -13.54
C THR A 66 10.58 3.15 -12.20
N SER A 67 10.73 4.37 -11.66
CA SER A 67 9.99 4.82 -10.47
C SER A 67 8.49 4.84 -10.72
N PHE A 68 8.04 5.36 -11.86
CA PHE A 68 6.62 5.36 -12.20
C PHE A 68 6.04 3.95 -12.30
N ILE A 69 6.76 3.02 -12.91
CA ILE A 69 6.32 1.62 -13.02
C ILE A 69 6.25 0.98 -11.63
N ALA A 70 7.28 1.15 -10.81
CA ALA A 70 7.31 0.59 -9.46
C ALA A 70 6.20 1.15 -8.56
N ILE A 71 5.97 2.47 -8.62
CA ILE A 71 4.87 3.12 -7.89
C ILE A 71 3.52 2.65 -8.43
N ALA A 72 3.37 2.45 -9.74
CA ALA A 72 2.13 1.94 -10.32
C ALA A 72 1.79 0.52 -9.81
N VAL A 73 2.78 -0.38 -9.73
CA VAL A 73 2.61 -1.71 -9.15
C VAL A 73 2.25 -1.63 -7.67
N LEU A 74 2.93 -0.78 -6.92
CA LEU A 74 2.68 -0.57 -5.49
C LEU A 74 1.27 -0.03 -5.24
N THR A 75 0.85 1.00 -5.98
CA THR A 75 -0.49 1.60 -5.84
C THR A 75 -1.59 0.68 -6.34
N PHE A 76 -1.31 -0.16 -7.34
CA PHE A 76 -2.23 -1.21 -7.76
C PHE A 76 -2.48 -2.22 -6.63
N GLY A 77 -1.43 -2.71 -5.95
CA GLY A 77 -1.55 -3.55 -4.76
C GLY A 77 -2.31 -2.87 -3.61
N ASN A 78 -2.05 -1.58 -3.39
CA ASN A 78 -2.77 -0.78 -2.40
C ASN A 78 -4.27 -0.66 -2.70
N GLY A 79 -4.65 -0.66 -3.99
CA GLY A 79 -6.05 -0.71 -4.43
C GLY A 79 -6.79 -1.98 -3.99
N PHE A 80 -6.09 -3.08 -3.73
CA PHE A 80 -6.66 -4.28 -3.08
C PHE A 80 -6.78 -4.10 -1.56
N LEU A 81 -5.72 -3.61 -0.92
CA LEU A 81 -5.59 -3.64 0.54
C LEU A 81 -6.49 -2.63 1.23
N LEU A 82 -6.57 -1.41 0.72
CA LEU A 82 -7.23 -0.30 1.40
C LEU A 82 -8.75 -0.49 1.49
N PRO A 83 -9.49 -0.81 0.41
CA PRO A 83 -10.93 -1.01 0.50
C PRO A 83 -11.31 -2.29 1.24
N LEU A 84 -10.56 -3.38 1.07
CA LEU A 84 -10.85 -4.64 1.75
C LEU A 84 -10.53 -4.55 3.24
N GLY A 85 -9.42 -3.93 3.62
CA GLY A 85 -9.05 -3.68 5.01
C GLY A 85 -10.08 -2.80 5.74
N THR A 86 -10.57 -1.76 5.06
CA THR A 86 -11.63 -0.88 5.60
C THR A 86 -12.93 -1.64 5.79
N ALA A 87 -13.32 -2.46 4.80
CA ALA A 87 -14.53 -3.28 4.88
C ALA A 87 -14.47 -4.29 6.04
N LEU A 88 -13.31 -4.96 6.22
CA LEU A 88 -13.08 -5.89 7.33
C LEU A 88 -13.24 -5.20 8.70
N ALA A 89 -12.58 -4.06 8.88
CA ALA A 89 -12.63 -3.33 10.14
C ALA A 89 -14.05 -2.86 10.50
N ILE A 90 -14.84 -2.42 9.51
CA ILE A 90 -16.22 -1.98 9.72
C ILE A 90 -17.16 -3.17 9.97
N SER A 91 -16.97 -4.29 9.26
CA SER A 91 -17.82 -5.47 9.39
C SER A 91 -17.72 -6.14 10.75
N SER A 92 -16.59 -6.00 11.46
CA SER A 92 -16.38 -6.55 12.79
C SER A 92 -17.26 -5.90 13.87
N HIS A 93 -17.72 -4.65 13.66
CA HIS A 93 -18.52 -3.90 14.62
C HIS A 93 -19.62 -3.09 13.90
N PRO A 94 -20.67 -3.74 13.37
CA PRO A 94 -21.72 -3.07 12.57
C PRO A 94 -22.45 -1.96 13.33
N GLN A 95 -22.62 -2.12 14.64
CA GLN A 95 -23.31 -1.14 15.49
C GLN A 95 -22.50 0.15 15.70
N ALA A 96 -21.17 0.11 15.51
CA ALA A 96 -20.27 1.24 15.66
C ALA A 96 -19.56 1.61 14.33
N ALA A 97 -20.18 1.28 13.19
CA ALA A 97 -19.56 1.44 11.86
C ALA A 97 -19.07 2.87 11.57
N GLY A 98 -19.83 3.88 12.00
CA GLY A 98 -19.43 5.28 11.87
C GLY A 98 -18.19 5.64 12.68
N ALA A 99 -18.13 5.21 13.94
CA ALA A 99 -16.96 5.43 14.80
C ALA A 99 -15.73 4.65 14.30
N ALA A 100 -15.91 3.39 13.85
CA ALA A 100 -14.86 2.55 13.29
C ALA A 100 -14.26 3.18 12.02
N SER A 101 -15.10 3.66 11.11
CA SER A 101 -14.62 4.32 9.88
C SER A 101 -13.89 5.64 10.17
N GLY A 102 -14.39 6.44 11.10
CA GLY A 102 -13.73 7.68 11.53
C GLY A 102 -12.37 7.43 12.17
N MET A 103 -12.29 6.44 13.08
CA MET A 103 -11.03 6.06 13.72
C MET A 103 -10.02 5.50 12.71
N MET A 104 -10.46 4.69 11.75
CA MET A 104 -9.60 4.21 10.68
C MET A 104 -9.05 5.35 9.83
N GLY A 105 -9.90 6.29 9.41
CA GLY A 105 -9.44 7.46 8.67
C GLY A 105 -8.43 8.31 9.46
N ALA A 106 -8.68 8.54 10.75
CA ALA A 106 -7.75 9.25 11.62
C ALA A 106 -6.40 8.52 11.77
N LEU A 107 -6.42 7.20 11.95
CA LEU A 107 -5.20 6.39 12.02
C LEU A 107 -4.43 6.38 10.68
N GLN A 108 -5.11 6.30 9.55
CA GLN A 108 -4.49 6.37 8.23
C GLN A 108 -3.80 7.70 7.99
N LEU A 109 -4.51 8.81 8.20
CA LEU A 109 -3.96 10.15 8.01
C LEU A 109 -2.87 10.46 9.04
N GLY A 110 -3.06 10.07 10.30
CA GLY A 110 -2.07 10.26 11.36
C GLY A 110 -0.78 9.48 11.11
N SER A 111 -0.89 8.22 10.71
CA SER A 111 0.28 7.39 10.36
C SER A 111 0.98 7.90 9.09
N ALA A 112 0.24 8.38 8.11
CA ALA A 112 0.81 8.99 6.91
C ALA A 112 1.59 10.27 7.23
N ALA A 113 1.02 11.15 8.05
CA ALA A 113 1.69 12.37 8.48
C ALA A 113 2.94 12.07 9.31
N LEU A 114 2.85 11.12 10.26
CA LEU A 114 4.00 10.70 11.06
C LEU A 114 5.10 10.09 10.19
N SER A 115 4.74 9.20 9.26
CA SER A 115 5.68 8.59 8.32
C SER A 115 6.37 9.65 7.45
N ALA A 116 5.63 10.62 6.94
CA ALA A 116 6.18 11.71 6.14
C ALA A 116 7.17 12.57 6.96
N ALA A 117 6.85 12.88 8.23
CA ALA A 117 7.74 13.60 9.12
C ALA A 117 9.03 12.81 9.40
N VAL A 118 8.92 11.53 9.77
CA VAL A 118 10.06 10.65 10.05
C VAL A 118 10.96 10.50 8.80
N ILE A 119 10.36 10.24 7.65
CA ILE A 119 11.10 10.12 6.39
C ILE A 119 11.79 11.44 6.05
N GLY A 120 11.11 12.59 6.21
CA GLY A 120 11.68 13.89 5.98
C GLY A 120 12.88 14.19 6.87
N MET A 121 12.85 13.76 8.13
CA MET A 121 13.98 13.92 9.07
C MET A 121 15.16 13.00 8.78
N ILE A 122 14.90 11.75 8.39
CA ILE A 122 15.96 10.72 8.23
C ILE A 122 16.57 10.75 6.82
N SER A 123 15.77 11.00 5.79
CA SER A 123 16.22 10.85 4.40
C SER A 123 17.19 11.95 3.95
N GLY A 124 17.20 13.11 4.60
CA GLY A 124 18.18 14.16 4.37
C GLY A 124 18.47 14.47 2.88
N HIS A 125 17.49 14.35 1.99
CA HIS A 125 17.59 14.46 0.52
C HIS A 125 18.16 13.22 -0.20
N ASN A 126 18.36 12.08 0.49
CA ASN A 126 18.85 10.85 -0.15
C ASN A 126 17.67 9.97 -0.61
N PRO A 127 17.40 9.86 -1.93
CA PRO A 127 16.28 9.07 -2.44
C PRO A 127 16.42 7.57 -2.18
N GLN A 128 17.62 7.06 -2.03
CA GLN A 128 17.88 5.65 -1.72
C GLN A 128 17.39 5.30 -0.32
N THR A 129 17.61 6.19 0.66
CA THR A 129 17.12 6.01 2.03
C THR A 129 15.58 6.01 2.08
N MET A 130 14.94 6.89 1.31
CA MET A 130 13.47 6.90 1.18
C MET A 130 12.94 5.57 0.62
N ALA A 131 13.56 5.08 -0.44
CA ALA A 131 13.14 3.84 -1.08
C ALA A 131 13.35 2.62 -0.17
N ALA A 132 14.45 2.56 0.58
CA ALA A 132 14.71 1.51 1.54
C ALA A 132 13.71 1.51 2.70
N LEU A 133 13.38 2.68 3.24
CA LEU A 133 12.36 2.83 4.30
C LEU A 133 10.98 2.40 3.81
N LEU A 134 10.59 2.77 2.59
CA LEU A 134 9.32 2.35 2.00
C LEU A 134 9.26 0.83 1.86
N ALA A 135 10.31 0.20 1.32
CA ALA A 135 10.38 -1.26 1.18
C ALA A 135 10.33 -1.96 2.54
N LEU A 136 11.02 -1.43 3.55
CA LEU A 136 10.98 -1.95 4.91
C LEU A 136 9.57 -1.90 5.49
N CYS A 137 8.86 -0.78 5.33
CA CYS A 137 7.46 -0.66 5.77
C CYS A 137 6.54 -1.67 5.07
N CYS A 138 6.71 -1.88 3.75
CA CYS A 138 5.96 -2.88 3.01
C CYS A 138 6.21 -4.30 3.54
N LEU A 139 7.47 -4.65 3.81
CA LEU A 139 7.86 -5.94 4.37
C LEU A 139 7.33 -6.14 5.78
N LEU A 140 7.43 -5.14 6.65
CA LEU A 140 6.90 -5.22 8.02
C LEU A 140 5.37 -5.44 8.01
N GLY A 141 4.63 -4.69 7.17
CA GLY A 141 3.20 -4.90 7.01
C GLY A 141 2.86 -6.32 6.55
N PHE A 142 3.63 -6.88 5.64
CA PHE A 142 3.47 -8.24 5.14
C PHE A 142 3.75 -9.29 6.22
N VAL A 143 4.83 -9.14 7.00
CA VAL A 143 5.18 -10.04 8.10
C VAL A 143 4.09 -10.03 9.18
N ILE A 144 3.60 -8.85 9.56
CA ILE A 144 2.51 -8.72 10.53
C ILE A 144 1.24 -9.44 10.03
N TYR A 145 0.93 -9.26 8.73
CA TYR A 145 -0.23 -9.93 8.13
C TYR A 145 -0.09 -11.46 8.16
N ILE A 146 1.08 -12.02 7.79
CA ILE A 146 1.32 -13.47 7.84
C ILE A 146 1.17 -14.00 9.27
N HIS A 147 1.75 -13.29 10.23
CA HIS A 147 1.70 -13.72 11.64
C HIS A 147 0.25 -13.78 12.13
N LYS A 148 -0.54 -12.76 11.86
CA LYS A 148 -1.96 -12.71 12.21
C LYS A 148 -2.79 -13.77 11.48
N ALA A 149 -2.55 -14.00 10.19
CA ALA A 149 -3.25 -15.02 9.42
C ALA A 149 -2.94 -16.43 9.94
N HIS A 150 -1.72 -16.68 10.37
CA HIS A 150 -1.31 -17.94 10.98
C HIS A 150 -1.99 -18.17 12.34
N ASP A 151 -2.06 -17.16 13.19
CA ASP A 151 -2.72 -17.23 14.51
C ASP A 151 -4.24 -17.50 14.35
N TYR A 152 -4.88 -16.87 13.36
CA TYR A 152 -6.30 -17.09 13.09
C TYR A 152 -6.60 -18.53 12.66
N MET A 153 -5.80 -19.09 11.74
CA MET A 153 -5.96 -20.48 11.32
C MET A 153 -5.73 -21.48 12.46
N ARG A 154 -4.86 -21.15 13.39
CA ARG A 154 -4.58 -22.00 14.56
C ARG A 154 -5.74 -22.00 15.57
N SER A 155 -6.40 -20.86 15.76
CA SER A 155 -7.55 -20.74 16.67
C SER A 155 -8.84 -21.42 16.16
N GLU A 156 -8.94 -21.72 14.86
CA GLU A 156 -10.05 -22.49 14.31
C GLU A 156 -9.83 -24.02 14.37
N MET A 157 -8.62 -24.47 14.67
CA MET A 157 -8.28 -25.89 14.79
C MET A 157 -8.29 -26.41 16.23
N ASP A 158 -8.30 -25.51 17.21
CA ASP A 158 -8.41 -25.81 18.65
C ASP A 158 -9.86 -25.65 19.14
#